data_ba3e5ef0502ae3bb1302c9f38a6ea161
#
_entry.id   ba3e5ef0502ae3bb1302c9f38a6ea161
#
_cell.length_a   1.000
_cell.length_b   1.000
_cell.length_c   1.000
_cell.angle_alpha   90.00
_cell.angle_beta   90.00
_cell.angle_gamma   90.00
#
_symmetry.space_group_name_H-M   'P 1'
#
loop_
_entity.id
_entity.type
_entity.pdbx_description
1 polymer ?
#
loop_
_entity_poly.entity_id
_entity_poly.type
_entity_poly.pdbx_seq_one_letter_code
_entity_poly.pdbx_strand_id
1 'polypeptide(L)'
;MIRALIAFTLALSAPAAAQNTRSLDGSVSPPASIDQLSWLAGSWVGTGMGAAVTETYSAPLGGRITGHFVMADGKGGIAFTEIVDYVPVGQSLAYRVRHFNPDMTGWEDQTGKPVVFPLVAIEKDRWFFDGMTIERTGPDSLVMWVKITGKGTAKEVPFRLMRQR
;
A
#
# COMPACT_ATOMS: atom_id res chain seq x y z
N MET A 1 4.81 -65.58 5.84
CA MET A 1 4.25 -64.38 6.54
C MET A 1 5.05 -63.16 6.09
N ILE A 2 4.54 -62.38 5.17
CA ILE A 2 5.22 -61.16 4.65
C ILE A 2 4.62 -59.96 5.40
N ARG A 3 5.44 -59.25 6.20
CA ARG A 3 5.08 -58.02 6.87
C ARG A 3 5.31 -56.84 5.92
N ALA A 4 4.23 -56.23 5.47
CA ALA A 4 4.29 -54.98 4.68
C ALA A 4 4.57 -53.82 5.66
N LEU A 5 5.70 -53.12 5.46
CA LEU A 5 6.01 -51.85 6.11
C LEU A 5 5.30 -50.74 5.34
N ILE A 6 4.31 -50.11 5.96
CA ILE A 6 3.68 -48.90 5.42
C ILE A 6 4.54 -47.71 5.87
N ALA A 7 5.29 -47.10 4.95
CA ALA A 7 6.01 -45.85 5.20
C ALA A 7 5.03 -44.69 5.14
N PHE A 8 4.81 -44.02 6.26
CA PHE A 8 4.00 -42.81 6.39
C PHE A 8 4.89 -41.61 6.06
N THR A 9 4.77 -41.07 4.85
CA THR A 9 5.47 -39.83 4.47
C THR A 9 4.71 -38.63 5.05
N LEU A 10 5.25 -38.02 6.10
CA LEU A 10 4.81 -36.67 6.55
C LEU A 10 5.20 -35.66 5.48
N ALA A 11 4.22 -35.13 4.76
CA ALA A 11 4.40 -33.94 3.95
C ALA A 11 4.49 -32.72 4.87
N LEU A 12 5.70 -32.18 5.07
CA LEU A 12 5.87 -30.86 5.68
C LEU A 12 5.32 -29.80 4.72
N SER A 13 4.13 -29.29 5.02
CA SER A 13 3.63 -28.08 4.38
C SER A 13 4.49 -26.90 4.84
N ALA A 14 5.31 -26.30 3.94
CA ALA A 14 5.96 -25.05 4.20
C ALA A 14 4.89 -23.98 4.53
N PRO A 15 5.09 -23.13 5.56
CA PRO A 15 4.15 -22.06 5.83
C PRO A 15 4.07 -21.16 4.60
N ALA A 16 2.87 -20.97 4.05
CA ALA A 16 2.64 -19.97 3.01
C ALA A 16 3.08 -18.63 3.56
N ALA A 17 3.99 -17.94 2.88
CA ALA A 17 4.40 -16.60 3.25
C ALA A 17 3.12 -15.74 3.38
N ALA A 18 2.96 -15.03 4.50
CA ALA A 18 1.80 -14.20 4.72
C ALA A 18 1.71 -13.17 3.59
N GLN A 19 0.65 -13.22 2.80
CA GLN A 19 0.40 -12.30 1.72
C GLN A 19 -0.08 -10.97 2.31
N ASN A 20 0.73 -9.92 2.18
CA ASN A 20 0.42 -8.61 2.75
C ASN A 20 -0.44 -7.75 1.82
N THR A 21 -0.51 -8.07 0.54
CA THR A 21 -1.37 -7.38 -0.44
C THR A 21 -2.41 -8.33 -1.00
N ARG A 22 -3.52 -7.77 -1.48
CA ARG A 22 -4.61 -8.52 -2.13
C ARG A 22 -4.91 -7.92 -3.50
N SER A 23 -5.53 -8.70 -4.36
CA SER A 23 -6.10 -8.24 -5.62
C SER A 23 -7.62 -8.28 -5.56
N LEU A 24 -8.26 -7.37 -6.30
CA LEU A 24 -9.73 -7.32 -6.37
C LEU A 24 -10.30 -8.49 -7.20
N ASP A 25 -9.58 -8.94 -8.22
CA ASP A 25 -9.86 -10.13 -9.04
C ASP A 25 -11.32 -10.21 -9.54
N GLY A 26 -11.87 -9.06 -9.95
CA GLY A 26 -13.26 -8.96 -10.42
C GLY A 26 -14.32 -8.97 -9.32
N SER A 27 -13.93 -9.03 -8.05
CA SER A 27 -14.85 -8.91 -6.90
C SER A 27 -15.39 -7.49 -6.76
N VAL A 28 -16.47 -7.33 -6.01
CA VAL A 28 -17.03 -6.02 -5.69
C VAL A 28 -16.32 -5.45 -4.47
N SER A 29 -15.87 -4.19 -4.57
CA SER A 29 -15.30 -3.47 -3.44
C SER A 29 -16.30 -3.33 -2.28
N PRO A 30 -15.90 -3.59 -1.01
CA PRO A 30 -16.79 -3.51 0.13
C PRO A 30 -17.20 -2.06 0.42
N PRO A 31 -18.37 -1.82 1.05
CA PRO A 31 -18.74 -0.50 1.53
C PRO A 31 -17.72 0.06 2.52
N ALA A 32 -17.36 1.33 2.35
CA ALA A 32 -16.39 2.02 3.21
C ALA A 32 -16.62 3.54 3.16
N SER A 33 -16.18 4.24 4.20
CA SER A 33 -16.19 5.70 4.27
C SER A 33 -14.80 6.27 4.53
N ILE A 34 -14.59 7.51 4.10
CA ILE A 34 -13.31 8.22 4.27
C ILE A 34 -12.94 8.41 5.75
N ASP A 35 -13.93 8.48 6.63
CA ASP A 35 -13.73 8.68 8.07
C ASP A 35 -12.93 7.54 8.72
N GLN A 36 -13.02 6.33 8.15
CA GLN A 36 -12.25 5.17 8.61
C GLN A 36 -10.74 5.37 8.43
N LEU A 37 -10.33 6.28 7.54
CA LEU A 37 -8.94 6.63 7.26
C LEU A 37 -8.52 7.99 7.86
N SER A 38 -9.41 8.68 8.61
CA SER A 38 -9.12 10.01 9.20
C SER A 38 -7.88 10.04 10.09
N TRP A 39 -7.52 8.91 10.67
CA TRP A 39 -6.31 8.74 11.48
C TRP A 39 -5.01 8.93 10.69
N LEU A 40 -5.03 8.87 9.35
CA LEU A 40 -3.87 9.14 8.50
C LEU A 40 -3.44 10.62 8.56
N ALA A 41 -4.36 11.55 8.84
CA ALA A 41 -4.08 12.98 8.81
C ALA A 41 -2.83 13.35 9.63
N GLY A 42 -1.94 14.14 9.04
CA GLY A 42 -0.66 14.57 9.62
C GLY A 42 0.54 14.12 8.81
N SER A 43 1.73 14.31 9.37
CA SER A 43 3.00 14.00 8.72
C SER A 43 3.61 12.71 9.27
N TRP A 44 4.20 11.94 8.37
CA TRP A 44 4.79 10.64 8.62
C TRP A 44 6.19 10.59 8.03
N VAL A 45 7.12 9.98 8.75
CA VAL A 45 8.51 9.81 8.31
C VAL A 45 8.95 8.36 8.51
N GLY A 46 9.80 7.87 7.64
CA GLY A 46 10.23 6.48 7.77
C GLY A 46 11.15 6.03 6.66
N THR A 47 11.04 4.74 6.33
CA THR A 47 11.87 4.11 5.30
C THR A 47 11.05 3.19 4.41
N GLY A 48 11.44 3.12 3.13
CA GLY A 48 10.95 2.16 2.15
C GLY A 48 11.99 1.94 1.06
N MET A 49 12.08 0.75 0.49
CA MET A 49 13.04 0.41 -0.57
C MET A 49 14.51 0.72 -0.22
N GLY A 50 14.86 0.76 1.06
CA GLY A 50 16.21 1.11 1.53
C GLY A 50 16.51 2.61 1.59
N ALA A 51 15.54 3.49 1.35
CA ALA A 51 15.68 4.93 1.37
C ALA A 51 14.77 5.60 2.43
N ALA A 52 15.09 6.84 2.81
CA ALA A 52 14.23 7.65 3.64
C ALA A 52 13.00 8.12 2.84
N VAL A 53 11.86 8.14 3.52
CA VAL A 53 10.58 8.60 2.95
C VAL A 53 9.85 9.52 3.91
N THR A 54 9.08 10.44 3.35
CA THR A 54 8.12 11.25 4.09
C THR A 54 6.76 11.19 3.40
N GLU A 55 5.70 11.24 4.17
CA GLU A 55 4.34 11.28 3.66
C GLU A 55 3.49 12.20 4.52
N THR A 56 2.65 13.03 3.90
CA THR A 56 1.77 13.93 4.62
C THR A 56 0.36 13.83 4.05
N TYR A 57 -0.62 13.77 4.94
CA TYR A 57 -2.03 13.69 4.60
C TYR A 57 -2.83 14.84 5.22
N SER A 58 -3.76 15.42 4.46
CA SER A 58 -4.75 16.35 4.98
C SER A 58 -5.74 15.64 5.92
N ALA A 59 -6.39 16.40 6.80
CA ALA A 59 -7.63 15.93 7.38
C ALA A 59 -8.69 15.71 6.26
N PRO A 60 -9.71 14.87 6.48
CA PRO A 60 -10.80 14.72 5.52
C PRO A 60 -11.43 16.06 5.16
N LEU A 61 -11.49 16.38 3.88
CA LEU A 61 -12.10 17.60 3.34
C LEU A 61 -12.80 17.28 2.03
N GLY A 62 -14.04 17.71 1.86
CA GLY A 62 -14.81 17.44 0.66
C GLY A 62 -15.00 15.95 0.36
N GLY A 63 -15.04 15.11 1.41
CA GLY A 63 -15.23 13.68 1.30
C GLY A 63 -13.98 12.90 0.87
N ARG A 64 -12.78 13.49 0.95
CA ARG A 64 -11.51 12.83 0.57
C ARG A 64 -10.36 13.20 1.51
N ILE A 65 -9.29 12.42 1.45
CA ILE A 65 -7.99 12.73 2.08
C ILE A 65 -6.99 12.86 0.95
N THR A 66 -6.27 13.99 0.89
CA THR A 66 -5.24 14.22 -0.11
C THR A 66 -3.88 14.31 0.60
N GLY A 67 -2.84 13.80 -0.04
CA GLY A 67 -1.50 13.82 0.52
C GLY A 67 -0.40 13.90 -0.53
N HIS A 68 0.82 13.94 -0.05
CA HIS A 68 2.01 13.82 -0.88
C HIS A 68 3.03 12.89 -0.22
N PHE A 69 3.75 12.17 -1.05
CA PHE A 69 4.85 11.29 -0.66
C PHE A 69 6.14 11.78 -1.32
N VAL A 70 7.26 11.65 -0.61
CA VAL A 70 8.60 11.98 -1.11
C VAL A 70 9.56 10.87 -0.73
N MET A 71 10.34 10.39 -1.70
CA MET A 71 11.38 9.38 -1.50
C MET A 71 12.76 9.96 -1.83
N ALA A 72 13.72 9.80 -0.91
CA ALA A 72 15.11 10.17 -1.12
C ALA A 72 15.81 9.21 -2.11
N ASP A 73 16.82 9.71 -2.84
CA ASP A 73 17.65 8.90 -3.75
C ASP A 73 18.85 8.25 -3.04
N GLY A 74 19.04 8.50 -1.75
CA GLY A 74 20.18 8.03 -0.97
C GLY A 74 21.50 8.75 -1.26
N LYS A 75 21.51 9.81 -2.09
CA LYS A 75 22.67 10.60 -2.48
C LYS A 75 22.54 12.09 -2.15
N GLY A 76 21.54 12.44 -1.35
CA GLY A 76 21.24 13.80 -0.94
C GLY A 76 20.19 14.51 -1.82
N GLY A 77 19.59 13.80 -2.77
CA GLY A 77 18.50 14.27 -3.64
C GLY A 77 17.19 13.50 -3.42
N ILE A 78 16.24 13.78 -4.29
CA ILE A 78 14.92 13.14 -4.32
C ILE A 78 14.90 12.14 -5.49
N ALA A 79 14.43 10.91 -5.24
CA ALA A 79 14.22 9.92 -6.28
C ALA A 79 12.94 10.20 -7.07
N PHE A 80 11.82 10.44 -6.35
CA PHE A 80 10.52 10.83 -6.92
C PHE A 80 9.61 11.38 -5.82
N THR A 81 8.51 11.99 -6.24
CA THR A 81 7.42 12.43 -5.38
C THR A 81 6.09 11.89 -5.90
N GLU A 82 5.08 11.85 -5.02
CA GLU A 82 3.71 11.47 -5.39
C GLU A 82 2.71 12.49 -4.86
N ILE A 83 1.65 12.71 -5.63
CA ILE A 83 0.39 13.27 -5.13
C ILE A 83 -0.60 12.13 -5.05
N VAL A 84 -1.20 11.99 -3.87
CA VAL A 84 -2.07 10.85 -3.55
C VAL A 84 -3.41 11.34 -3.01
N ASP A 85 -4.47 10.56 -3.22
CA ASP A 85 -5.73 10.80 -2.53
C ASP A 85 -6.53 9.50 -2.30
N TYR A 86 -7.29 9.50 -1.20
CA TYR A 86 -8.32 8.52 -0.92
C TYR A 86 -9.67 9.15 -1.26
N VAL A 87 -10.43 8.51 -2.12
CA VAL A 87 -11.68 9.06 -2.67
C VAL A 87 -12.81 8.05 -2.59
N PRO A 88 -14.07 8.50 -2.41
CA PRO A 88 -15.21 7.63 -2.55
C PRO A 88 -15.41 7.23 -4.02
N VAL A 89 -15.75 5.95 -4.21
CA VAL A 89 -16.15 5.37 -5.50
C VAL A 89 -17.40 4.54 -5.26
N GLY A 90 -18.57 5.09 -5.65
CA GLY A 90 -19.86 4.51 -5.29
C GLY A 90 -20.04 4.45 -3.77
N GLN A 91 -20.22 3.25 -3.21
CA GLN A 91 -20.32 3.02 -1.77
C GLN A 91 -18.99 2.62 -1.12
N SER A 92 -17.89 2.61 -1.88
CA SER A 92 -16.57 2.17 -1.45
C SER A 92 -15.53 3.29 -1.56
N LEU A 93 -14.25 2.93 -1.42
CA LEU A 93 -13.11 3.84 -1.56
C LEU A 93 -12.14 3.35 -2.63
N ALA A 94 -11.34 4.28 -3.16
CA ALA A 94 -10.12 3.99 -3.90
C ALA A 94 -8.98 4.89 -3.44
N TYR A 95 -7.77 4.35 -3.46
CA TYR A 95 -6.53 5.13 -3.42
C TYR A 95 -6.13 5.46 -4.84
N ARG A 96 -5.70 6.71 -5.08
CA ARG A 96 -5.20 7.16 -6.38
C ARG A 96 -3.85 7.84 -6.19
N VAL A 97 -2.96 7.67 -7.16
CA VAL A 97 -1.62 8.26 -7.11
C VAL A 97 -1.19 8.76 -8.49
N ARG A 98 -0.46 9.88 -8.48
CA ARG A 98 0.36 10.34 -9.60
C ARG A 98 1.80 10.52 -9.13
N HIS A 99 2.73 9.99 -9.92
CA HIS A 99 4.16 10.04 -9.64
C HIS A 99 4.83 11.14 -10.42
N PHE A 100 5.86 11.74 -9.85
CA PHE A 100 6.62 12.82 -10.45
C PHE A 100 8.12 12.61 -10.29
N ASN A 101 8.86 12.81 -11.34
CA ASN A 101 10.31 12.94 -11.31
C ASN A 101 10.71 14.21 -10.52
N PRO A 102 12.01 14.34 -10.12
CA PRO A 102 12.49 15.52 -9.40
C PRO A 102 12.27 16.85 -10.16
N ASP A 103 12.18 16.82 -11.49
CA ASP A 103 11.88 17.96 -12.35
C ASP A 103 10.38 18.24 -12.53
N MET A 104 9.52 17.57 -11.76
CA MET A 104 8.06 17.66 -11.78
C MET A 104 7.40 17.13 -13.06
N THR A 105 8.12 16.43 -13.94
CA THR A 105 7.49 15.68 -15.03
C THR A 105 6.76 14.45 -14.48
N GLY A 106 5.51 14.24 -14.87
CA GLY A 106 4.68 13.13 -14.37
C GLY A 106 4.96 11.84 -15.13
N TRP A 107 4.98 10.72 -14.41
CA TRP A 107 5.11 9.40 -15.05
C TRP A 107 3.87 9.03 -15.85
N GLU A 108 2.70 9.51 -15.44
CA GLU A 108 1.40 9.26 -16.09
C GLU A 108 0.99 10.39 -17.07
N ASP A 109 1.89 11.30 -17.47
CA ASP A 109 1.57 12.46 -18.31
C ASP A 109 0.99 12.06 -19.68
N GLN A 110 1.42 10.94 -20.25
CA GLN A 110 0.89 10.44 -21.52
C GLN A 110 -0.59 10.05 -21.42
N THR A 111 -1.05 9.57 -20.27
CA THR A 111 -2.45 9.17 -20.06
C THR A 111 -3.29 10.29 -19.45
N GLY A 112 -2.65 11.23 -18.75
CA GLY A 112 -3.28 12.25 -17.92
C GLY A 112 -4.11 11.72 -16.75
N LYS A 113 -4.05 10.40 -16.47
CA LYS A 113 -4.89 9.72 -15.46
C LYS A 113 -4.01 9.18 -14.31
N PRO A 114 -4.48 9.27 -13.06
CA PRO A 114 -3.78 8.64 -11.95
C PRO A 114 -3.82 7.11 -12.05
N VAL A 115 -2.88 6.44 -11.40
CA VAL A 115 -3.02 5.03 -11.07
C VAL A 115 -4.06 4.89 -9.98
N VAL A 116 -4.96 3.90 -10.08
CA VAL A 116 -6.10 3.72 -9.19
C VAL A 116 -6.05 2.34 -8.56
N PHE A 117 -6.18 2.29 -7.25
CA PHE A 117 -6.22 1.07 -6.45
C PHE A 117 -7.57 1.00 -5.72
N PRO A 118 -8.58 0.26 -6.24
CA PRO A 118 -9.85 0.09 -5.57
C PRO A 118 -9.68 -0.64 -4.23
N LEU A 119 -10.56 -0.38 -3.27
CA LEU A 119 -10.58 -1.10 -1.99
C LEU A 119 -11.02 -2.55 -2.23
N VAL A 120 -10.27 -3.48 -1.64
CA VAL A 120 -10.51 -4.94 -1.75
C VAL A 120 -11.14 -5.50 -0.50
N ALA A 121 -10.64 -5.11 0.68
CA ALA A 121 -11.11 -5.60 1.97
C ALA A 121 -10.72 -4.65 3.10
N ILE A 122 -11.44 -4.74 4.21
CA ILE A 122 -11.09 -4.10 5.47
C ILE A 122 -11.06 -5.18 6.54
N GLU A 123 -9.97 -5.27 7.27
CA GLU A 123 -9.80 -6.07 8.47
C GLU A 123 -9.43 -5.15 9.63
N LYS A 124 -9.33 -5.69 10.85
CA LYS A 124 -8.90 -4.89 11.99
C LYS A 124 -7.55 -4.21 11.69
N ASP A 125 -7.56 -2.87 11.73
CA ASP A 125 -6.37 -2.01 11.53
C ASP A 125 -5.66 -2.19 10.16
N ARG A 126 -6.33 -2.82 9.15
CA ARG A 126 -5.79 -3.07 7.81
C ARG A 126 -6.82 -2.74 6.73
N TRP A 127 -6.42 -1.92 5.76
CA TRP A 127 -7.20 -1.56 4.56
C TRP A 127 -6.45 -2.08 3.34
N PHE A 128 -7.03 -3.08 2.69
CA PHE A 128 -6.46 -3.69 1.48
C PHE A 128 -7.03 -2.99 0.26
N PHE A 129 -6.17 -2.37 -0.52
CA PHE A 129 -6.47 -1.89 -1.85
C PHE A 129 -5.85 -2.84 -2.87
N ASP A 130 -6.24 -2.78 -4.15
CA ASP A 130 -5.75 -3.68 -5.18
C ASP A 130 -4.22 -3.54 -5.38
N GLY A 131 -3.45 -4.47 -4.85
CA GLY A 131 -1.98 -4.43 -4.85
C GLY A 131 -1.33 -3.54 -3.78
N MET A 132 -2.08 -2.94 -2.87
CA MET A 132 -1.56 -2.13 -1.77
C MET A 132 -2.32 -2.41 -0.46
N THR A 133 -1.65 -2.30 0.67
CA THR A 133 -2.28 -2.40 1.99
C THR A 133 -1.74 -1.32 2.91
N ILE A 134 -2.64 -0.68 3.64
CA ILE A 134 -2.28 0.20 4.75
C ILE A 134 -2.61 -0.53 6.04
N GLU A 135 -1.63 -0.67 6.90
CA GLU A 135 -1.76 -1.32 8.21
C GLU A 135 -1.41 -0.33 9.31
N ARG A 136 -2.34 -0.06 10.21
CA ARG A 136 -2.08 0.72 11.41
C ARG A 136 -1.47 -0.20 12.46
N THR A 137 -0.17 -0.07 12.70
CA THR A 137 0.58 -0.93 13.65
C THR A 137 0.64 -0.36 15.06
N GLY A 138 0.14 0.86 15.25
CA GLY A 138 0.07 1.53 16.55
C GLY A 138 -0.59 2.91 16.43
N PRO A 139 -0.70 3.67 17.53
CA PRO A 139 -1.29 5.01 17.49
C PRO A 139 -0.52 5.98 16.59
N ASP A 140 0.82 5.86 16.54
CA ASP A 140 1.73 6.72 15.80
C ASP A 140 2.60 5.91 14.81
N SER A 141 2.17 4.73 14.37
CA SER A 141 2.92 3.90 13.42
C SER A 141 2.04 3.22 12.40
N LEU A 142 2.53 3.11 11.18
CA LEU A 142 1.89 2.38 10.09
C LEU A 142 2.90 1.65 9.22
N VAL A 143 2.41 0.67 8.48
CA VAL A 143 3.15 0.03 7.38
C VAL A 143 2.26 0.08 6.13
N MET A 144 2.83 0.58 5.05
CA MET A 144 2.23 0.44 3.72
C MET A 144 2.95 -0.68 2.98
N TRP A 145 2.21 -1.67 2.54
CA TRP A 145 2.70 -2.74 1.68
C TRP A 145 2.30 -2.43 0.25
N VAL A 146 3.26 -2.38 -0.66
CA VAL A 146 3.00 -2.11 -2.07
C VAL A 146 3.53 -3.26 -2.91
N LYS A 147 2.69 -3.81 -3.77
CA LYS A 147 3.06 -4.83 -4.74
C LYS A 147 3.69 -4.15 -5.96
N ILE A 148 5.00 -4.26 -6.08
CA ILE A 148 5.77 -3.69 -7.18
C ILE A 148 6.11 -4.80 -8.16
N THR A 149 5.75 -4.62 -9.42
CA THR A 149 6.09 -5.56 -10.50
C THR A 149 7.26 -5.01 -11.30
N GLY A 150 8.40 -5.71 -11.28
CA GLY A 150 9.58 -5.39 -12.08
C GLY A 150 10.09 -6.63 -12.80
N LYS A 151 10.52 -6.51 -14.05
CA LYS A 151 11.14 -7.58 -14.88
C LYS A 151 10.51 -8.99 -14.67
N GLY A 152 9.18 -9.05 -14.64
CA GLY A 152 8.43 -10.32 -14.59
C GLY A 152 8.19 -10.92 -13.19
N THR A 153 8.69 -10.31 -12.11
CA THR A 153 8.45 -10.79 -10.74
C THR A 153 7.80 -9.69 -9.90
N ALA A 154 6.66 -10.03 -9.27
CA ALA A 154 6.02 -9.15 -8.30
C ALA A 154 6.62 -9.37 -6.91
N LYS A 155 6.88 -8.27 -6.19
CA LYS A 155 7.36 -8.29 -4.80
C LYS A 155 6.51 -7.35 -3.96
N GLU A 156 6.22 -7.75 -2.73
CA GLU A 156 5.61 -6.90 -1.72
C GLU A 156 6.71 -6.12 -0.99
N VAL A 157 6.62 -4.81 -1.04
CA VAL A 157 7.62 -3.91 -0.46
C VAL A 157 6.99 -3.13 0.69
N PRO A 158 7.53 -3.22 1.92
CA PRO A 158 7.04 -2.44 3.04
C PRO A 158 7.65 -1.03 3.07
N PHE A 159 6.80 -0.05 3.31
CA PHE A 159 7.14 1.29 3.75
C PHE A 159 6.72 1.42 5.21
N ARG A 160 7.66 1.66 6.11
CA ARG A 160 7.44 1.72 7.55
C ARG A 160 7.56 3.15 8.02
N LEU A 161 6.46 3.70 8.53
CA LEU A 161 6.40 5.11 8.89
C LEU A 161 5.96 5.30 10.34
N MET A 162 6.49 6.36 10.92
CA MET A 162 6.14 6.87 12.24
C MET A 162 5.59 8.29 12.08
N ARG A 163 4.60 8.65 12.90
CA ARG A 163 4.06 10.00 12.93
C ARG A 163 5.14 10.99 13.37
N GLN A 164 5.32 12.04 12.58
CA GLN A 164 6.17 13.15 12.94
C GLN A 164 5.40 14.06 13.92
N ARG A 165 5.98 14.36 15.05
CA ARG A 165 5.46 15.29 16.06
C ARG A 165 6.02 16.68 15.88
#